data_35008e87f7b4ed995992a3a73d5b6790
#
_entry.id   35008e87f7b4ed995992a3a73d5b6790
#
_cell.length_a   1.000
_cell.length_b   1.000
_cell.length_c   1.000
_cell.angle_alpha   90.00
_cell.angle_beta   90.00
_cell.angle_gamma   90.00
#
_symmetry.space_group_name_H-M   'P 1'
#
loop_
_entity.id
_entity.type
_entity.pdbx_description
1 polymer ?
#
loop_
_entity_poly.entity_id
_entity_poly.type
_entity_poly.pdbx_seq_one_letter_code
_entity_poly.pdbx_strand_id
1 'polypeptide(L)'
;MAIDFEELANVGMSADQLANVFLREYYSGKEISYPINPFQMLTDLKIAFLLRPFKKYEGIYIPAEDEEDFPIVGINLLRPIVRQRFTAAHELCHHLKDVHSGFMCATNAKSEIEKYAENFASELLMPTAELKKQAQKYAKNGYVDLDGVLLIADYFGVSFLSCLYKIAYRLHMIQGDTDAETLQKLARKYKPAVKRKEQGKYDTVLYEQLFDAIGDNFKLEPTEYACQKFKTEYVFHDSRLEGIDIDMETAAAIVMGLRFHKQDSPYCREENQNIIEVAGLTFAYDYAFSEVESEISIYDAKHLNEQLFSTAPCPEYGGRYRESNTLVLGAKFETIDYRKIPEEMYFLDKEIKTLMDEYEELPLSKYVERVIQIHHRMTVIHAFRDGNGRTTRAFANMLLLKRNVSPVFFRDKEKDEYKEALKVADLSGQYDMLYERFFKSILSSFAALSDFRM
;
A
#
# COMPACT_ATOMS: atom_id res chain seq x y z
N MET A 1 -25.27 4.26 26.93
CA MET A 1 -25.65 5.49 26.22
C MET A 1 -24.63 5.71 25.14
N ALA A 2 -25.07 5.77 23.89
CA ALA A 2 -24.18 6.22 22.83
C ALA A 2 -23.89 7.70 23.13
N ILE A 3 -22.63 8.08 23.17
CA ILE A 3 -22.21 9.46 23.41
C ILE A 3 -22.52 10.22 22.14
N ASP A 4 -23.26 11.30 22.28
CA ASP A 4 -23.51 12.24 21.21
C ASP A 4 -22.27 13.14 21.08
N PHE A 5 -21.40 12.79 20.13
CA PHE A 5 -20.16 13.53 19.87
C PHE A 5 -20.46 14.93 19.29
N GLU A 6 -21.61 15.14 18.64
CA GLU A 6 -22.03 16.44 18.12
C GLU A 6 -22.38 17.39 19.27
N GLU A 7 -23.07 16.91 20.28
CA GLU A 7 -23.36 17.72 21.47
C GLU A 7 -22.06 18.14 22.18
N LEU A 8 -21.09 17.24 22.28
CA LEU A 8 -19.75 17.53 22.83
C LEU A 8 -19.00 18.60 22.04
N ALA A 9 -19.04 18.56 20.71
CA ALA A 9 -18.36 19.52 19.85
C ALA A 9 -18.95 20.94 19.93
N ASN A 10 -20.21 21.08 20.28
CA ASN A 10 -20.90 22.36 20.36
C ASN A 10 -20.66 23.14 21.67
N VAL A 11 -19.97 22.56 22.66
CA VAL A 11 -19.75 23.18 24.00
C VAL A 11 -18.63 24.25 24.01
N GLY A 12 -18.16 24.72 22.87
CA GLY A 12 -17.13 25.79 22.81
C GLY A 12 -15.74 25.37 23.22
N MET A 13 -15.39 24.08 23.11
CA MET A 13 -14.09 23.56 23.44
C MET A 13 -13.01 24.02 22.43
N SER A 14 -11.77 24.16 22.89
CA SER A 14 -10.63 24.27 21.98
C SER A 14 -10.43 22.95 21.22
N ALA A 15 -9.74 23.01 20.09
CA ALA A 15 -9.42 21.82 19.27
C ALA A 15 -8.70 20.72 20.08
N ASP A 16 -7.73 21.13 20.92
CA ASP A 16 -6.99 20.21 21.78
C ASP A 16 -7.91 19.55 22.83
N GLN A 17 -8.86 20.31 23.39
CA GLN A 17 -9.82 19.77 24.37
C GLN A 17 -10.78 18.79 23.70
N LEU A 18 -11.32 19.14 22.53
CA LEU A 18 -12.22 18.26 21.79
C LEU A 18 -11.52 16.93 21.41
N ALA A 19 -10.30 16.99 20.91
CA ALA A 19 -9.51 15.80 20.57
C ALA A 19 -9.30 14.89 21.79
N ASN A 20 -8.92 15.46 22.93
CA ASN A 20 -8.69 14.68 24.15
C ASN A 20 -9.99 14.08 24.73
N VAL A 21 -11.10 14.81 24.68
CA VAL A 21 -12.42 14.29 25.10
C VAL A 21 -12.84 13.17 24.15
N PHE A 22 -12.75 13.40 22.85
CA PHE A 22 -13.07 12.38 21.84
C PHE A 22 -12.27 11.09 22.06
N LEU A 23 -10.95 11.17 22.23
CA LEU A 23 -10.11 10.00 22.49
C LEU A 23 -10.52 9.24 23.75
N ARG A 24 -10.79 9.96 24.84
CA ARG A 24 -11.21 9.34 26.10
C ARG A 24 -12.51 8.57 25.92
N GLU A 25 -13.49 9.17 25.26
CA GLU A 25 -14.80 8.57 25.07
C GLU A 25 -14.75 7.43 24.03
N TYR A 26 -14.03 7.61 22.92
CA TYR A 26 -13.87 6.58 21.89
C TYR A 26 -13.23 5.31 22.46
N TYR A 27 -12.18 5.43 23.25
CA TYR A 27 -11.54 4.28 23.87
C TYR A 27 -12.28 3.79 25.13
N SER A 28 -13.26 4.53 25.65
CA SER A 28 -14.08 4.15 26.81
C SER A 28 -13.25 3.64 28.00
N GLY A 29 -12.14 4.29 28.30
CA GLY A 29 -11.22 3.92 29.39
C GLY A 29 -10.30 2.74 29.09
N LYS A 30 -10.31 2.19 27.87
CA LYS A 30 -9.28 1.24 27.41
C LYS A 30 -7.97 1.97 27.18
N GLU A 31 -6.86 1.23 27.25
CA GLU A 31 -5.53 1.77 26.92
C GLU A 31 -5.46 2.18 25.44
N ILE A 32 -4.96 3.38 25.17
CA ILE A 32 -4.79 3.90 23.82
C ILE A 32 -3.57 3.22 23.19
N SER A 33 -3.79 2.52 22.09
CA SER A 33 -2.73 1.93 21.27
C SER A 33 -2.17 2.96 20.28
N TYR A 34 -0.86 3.04 20.14
CA TYR A 34 -0.18 3.91 19.19
C TYR A 34 0.55 3.08 18.12
N PRO A 35 0.54 3.54 16.87
CA PRO A 35 -0.10 4.74 16.34
C PRO A 35 -1.64 4.64 16.32
N ILE A 36 -2.33 5.71 16.72
CA ILE A 36 -3.81 5.79 16.66
C ILE A 36 -4.29 5.58 15.21
N ASN A 37 -5.39 4.84 15.01
CA ASN A 37 -5.97 4.57 13.70
C ASN A 37 -7.15 5.50 13.38
N PRO A 38 -6.95 6.64 12.68
CA PRO A 38 -8.04 7.55 12.32
C PRO A 38 -8.99 6.94 11.26
N PHE A 39 -8.51 6.02 10.43
CA PHE A 39 -9.35 5.34 9.43
C PHE A 39 -10.40 4.46 10.10
N GLN A 40 -10.00 3.70 11.15
CA GLN A 40 -10.93 2.90 11.92
C GLN A 40 -11.95 3.76 12.67
N MET A 41 -11.54 4.94 13.15
CA MET A 41 -12.47 5.87 13.78
C MET A 41 -13.57 6.33 12.82
N LEU A 42 -13.24 6.62 11.56
CA LEU A 42 -14.24 6.94 10.53
C LEU A 42 -15.21 5.78 10.34
N THR A 43 -14.71 4.56 10.19
CA THR A 43 -15.54 3.36 9.99
C THR A 43 -16.46 3.09 11.19
N ASP A 44 -15.95 3.19 12.43
CA ASP A 44 -16.70 2.94 13.66
C ASP A 44 -17.82 3.98 13.88
N LEU A 45 -17.61 5.20 13.40
CA LEU A 45 -18.61 6.28 13.40
C LEU A 45 -19.56 6.21 12.18
N LYS A 46 -19.48 5.15 11.37
CA LYS A 46 -20.27 4.96 10.15
C LYS A 46 -20.08 6.06 9.10
N ILE A 47 -18.90 6.67 9.08
CA ILE A 47 -18.49 7.60 8.04
C ILE A 47 -17.89 6.78 6.91
N ALA A 48 -18.50 6.81 5.74
CA ALA A 48 -17.92 6.20 4.56
C ALA A 48 -16.67 7.00 4.12
N PHE A 49 -15.50 6.37 4.02
CA PHE A 49 -14.35 7.07 3.48
C PHE A 49 -13.88 6.41 2.17
N LEU A 50 -13.45 7.27 1.25
CA LEU A 50 -13.08 6.90 -0.10
C LEU A 50 -11.69 7.43 -0.43
N LEU A 51 -10.85 6.58 -1.00
CA LEU A 51 -9.57 7.01 -1.55
C LEU A 51 -9.75 7.53 -2.98
N ARG A 52 -9.30 8.76 -3.25
CA ARG A 52 -9.42 9.41 -4.58
C ARG A 52 -8.15 10.16 -4.94
N PRO A 53 -7.75 10.19 -6.22
CA PRO A 53 -6.56 10.89 -6.68
C PRO A 53 -6.86 12.39 -6.92
N PHE A 54 -7.03 13.16 -5.86
CA PHE A 54 -7.31 14.60 -5.98
C PHE A 54 -6.08 15.37 -6.45
N LYS A 55 -6.28 16.31 -7.42
CA LYS A 55 -5.23 17.20 -7.89
C LYS A 55 -5.06 18.43 -6.99
N LYS A 56 -6.15 18.94 -6.42
CA LYS A 56 -6.20 20.24 -5.71
C LYS A 56 -6.57 20.13 -4.22
N TYR A 57 -7.09 18.98 -3.78
CA TYR A 57 -7.57 18.78 -2.43
C TYR A 57 -6.73 17.74 -1.68
N GLU A 58 -6.59 17.91 -0.38
CA GLU A 58 -6.04 16.91 0.53
C GLU A 58 -7.13 15.95 0.98
N GLY A 59 -8.32 16.50 1.30
CA GLY A 59 -9.49 15.76 1.69
C GLY A 59 -10.77 16.52 1.32
N ILE A 60 -11.89 15.85 1.51
CA ILE A 60 -13.25 16.40 1.30
C ILE A 60 -14.15 15.76 2.34
N TYR A 61 -14.94 16.56 3.03
CA TYR A 61 -16.03 16.11 3.86
C TYR A 61 -17.38 16.45 3.21
N ILE A 62 -18.25 15.46 3.08
CA ILE A 62 -19.62 15.60 2.56
C ILE A 62 -20.55 15.10 3.66
N PRO A 63 -21.42 15.97 4.24
CA PRO A 63 -22.39 15.55 5.23
C PRO A 63 -23.47 14.64 4.63
N ALA A 64 -24.12 13.84 5.44
CA ALA A 64 -25.35 13.15 5.05
C ALA A 64 -26.45 14.16 4.72
N GLU A 65 -27.23 13.92 3.66
CA GLU A 65 -28.34 14.79 3.26
C GLU A 65 -29.60 14.52 4.10
N ASP A 66 -29.80 13.28 4.54
CA ASP A 66 -30.92 12.84 5.34
C ASP A 66 -30.55 11.67 6.29
N GLU A 67 -31.51 11.13 7.02
CA GLU A 67 -31.30 10.04 7.99
C GLU A 67 -30.98 8.67 7.33
N GLU A 68 -31.25 8.50 6.04
CA GLU A 68 -30.97 7.27 5.29
C GLU A 68 -29.61 7.32 4.60
N ASP A 69 -28.95 8.49 4.55
CA ASP A 69 -27.66 8.72 3.91
C ASP A 69 -26.50 8.59 4.93
N PHE A 70 -25.29 8.47 4.40
CA PHE A 70 -24.05 8.38 5.19
C PHE A 70 -23.13 9.55 4.88
N PRO A 71 -22.49 10.15 5.90
CA PRO A 71 -21.45 11.13 5.67
C PRO A 71 -20.26 10.47 4.96
N ILE A 72 -19.63 11.22 4.04
CA ILE A 72 -18.54 10.71 3.21
C ILE A 72 -17.29 11.55 3.43
N VAL A 73 -16.16 10.88 3.62
CA VAL A 73 -14.83 11.47 3.64
C VAL A 73 -14.03 11.01 2.43
N GLY A 74 -13.62 11.94 1.58
CA GLY A 74 -12.67 11.67 0.50
C GLY A 74 -11.24 11.97 0.94
N ILE A 75 -10.32 11.03 0.77
CA ILE A 75 -8.90 11.16 1.15
C ILE A 75 -8.03 11.06 -0.10
N ASN A 76 -7.06 11.97 -0.22
CA ASN A 76 -6.16 12.00 -1.38
C ASN A 76 -5.15 10.84 -1.32
N LEU A 77 -5.40 9.81 -2.10
CA LEU A 77 -4.57 8.61 -2.16
C LEU A 77 -3.17 8.83 -2.77
N LEU A 78 -2.93 9.97 -3.44
CA LEU A 78 -1.61 10.32 -4.00
C LEU A 78 -0.64 10.87 -2.94
N ARG A 79 -1.11 11.05 -1.70
CA ARG A 79 -0.28 11.54 -0.60
C ARG A 79 0.39 10.40 0.16
N PRO A 80 1.54 10.65 0.82
CA PRO A 80 2.14 9.67 1.73
C PRO A 80 1.15 9.25 2.83
N ILE A 81 1.24 8.00 3.31
CA ILE A 81 0.30 7.44 4.28
C ILE A 81 0.16 8.30 5.55
N VAL A 82 1.26 8.85 6.06
CA VAL A 82 1.22 9.77 7.23
C VAL A 82 0.38 11.03 6.96
N ARG A 83 0.32 11.51 5.70
CA ARG A 83 -0.53 12.63 5.31
C ARG A 83 -1.98 12.21 5.14
N GLN A 84 -2.23 11.02 4.59
CA GLN A 84 -3.58 10.45 4.49
C GLN A 84 -4.21 10.27 5.88
N ARG A 85 -3.45 9.78 6.86
CA ARG A 85 -3.88 9.68 8.26
C ARG A 85 -4.22 11.03 8.86
N PHE A 86 -3.38 12.05 8.61
CA PHE A 86 -3.65 13.41 9.07
C PHE A 86 -4.94 13.95 8.45
N THR A 87 -5.14 13.73 7.15
CA THR A 87 -6.37 14.12 6.45
C THR A 87 -7.59 13.41 7.04
N ALA A 88 -7.53 12.09 7.29
CA ALA A 88 -8.62 11.35 7.93
C ALA A 88 -9.01 11.95 9.30
N ALA A 89 -8.02 12.28 10.12
CA ALA A 89 -8.24 12.93 11.42
C ALA A 89 -8.80 14.37 11.28
N HIS A 90 -8.40 15.08 10.24
CA HIS A 90 -8.84 16.43 9.92
C HIS A 90 -10.32 16.44 9.49
N GLU A 91 -10.68 15.55 8.55
CA GLU A 91 -12.07 15.41 8.08
C GLU A 91 -13.00 14.87 9.18
N LEU A 92 -12.49 14.05 10.10
CA LEU A 92 -13.21 13.64 11.31
C LEU A 92 -13.60 14.87 12.16
N CYS A 93 -12.74 15.88 12.27
CA CYS A 93 -13.07 17.12 12.97
C CYS A 93 -14.25 17.85 12.32
N HIS A 94 -14.29 17.93 11.01
CA HIS A 94 -15.40 18.53 10.28
C HIS A 94 -16.70 17.75 10.51
N HIS A 95 -16.64 16.42 10.53
CA HIS A 95 -17.79 15.60 10.88
C HIS A 95 -18.31 15.89 12.30
N LEU A 96 -17.44 16.04 13.27
CA LEU A 96 -17.84 16.29 14.67
C LEU A 96 -18.38 17.70 14.90
N LYS A 97 -17.87 18.71 14.17
CA LYS A 97 -18.11 20.12 14.48
C LYS A 97 -18.98 20.85 13.46
N ASP A 98 -18.90 20.44 12.21
CA ASP A 98 -19.43 21.19 11.07
C ASP A 98 -20.45 20.35 10.28
N VAL A 99 -21.19 19.48 10.97
CA VAL A 99 -22.06 18.40 10.46
C VAL A 99 -22.98 18.83 9.32
N HIS A 100 -23.45 20.07 9.31
CA HIS A 100 -24.40 20.57 8.31
C HIS A 100 -23.74 21.34 7.16
N SER A 101 -22.42 21.35 7.10
CA SER A 101 -21.66 22.10 6.11
C SER A 101 -20.67 21.18 5.38
N GLY A 102 -20.83 21.01 4.08
CA GLY A 102 -19.84 20.32 3.27
C GLY A 102 -18.52 21.11 3.17
N PHE A 103 -17.38 20.45 3.34
CA PHE A 103 -16.07 21.05 3.29
C PHE A 103 -15.19 20.41 2.22
N MET A 104 -14.53 21.27 1.45
CA MET A 104 -13.45 20.88 0.54
C MET A 104 -12.14 21.47 1.05
N CYS A 105 -11.31 20.64 1.67
CA CYS A 105 -10.04 21.04 2.24
C CYS A 105 -9.00 21.27 1.14
N ALA A 106 -8.93 22.49 0.65
CA ALA A 106 -7.93 22.88 -0.36
C ALA A 106 -6.53 22.89 0.26
N THR A 107 -5.54 22.53 -0.54
CA THR A 107 -4.12 22.66 -0.15
C THR A 107 -3.84 24.11 0.23
N ASN A 108 -3.49 24.38 1.52
CA ASN A 108 -3.23 25.69 2.10
C ASN A 108 -4.45 26.59 2.42
N ALA A 109 -5.63 26.07 2.66
CA ALA A 109 -6.72 26.84 3.25
C ALA A 109 -6.31 27.42 4.63
N LYS A 110 -6.67 28.69 4.90
CA LYS A 110 -6.23 29.43 6.11
C LYS A 110 -7.41 29.96 6.96
N SER A 111 -8.60 29.41 6.80
CA SER A 111 -9.73 29.81 7.63
C SER A 111 -9.55 29.39 9.11
N GLU A 112 -10.25 30.02 10.02
CA GLU A 112 -10.23 29.61 11.44
C GLU A 112 -10.77 28.20 11.64
N ILE A 113 -11.73 27.78 10.81
CA ILE A 113 -12.29 26.42 10.80
C ILE A 113 -11.20 25.41 10.44
N GLU A 114 -10.46 25.66 9.37
CA GLU A 114 -9.34 24.81 8.95
C GLU A 114 -8.23 24.73 10.00
N LYS A 115 -7.87 25.84 10.62
CA LYS A 115 -6.87 25.84 11.71
C LYS A 115 -7.36 25.04 12.91
N TYR A 116 -8.65 25.09 13.20
CA TYR A 116 -9.24 24.31 14.27
C TYR A 116 -9.12 22.81 13.96
N ALA A 117 -9.48 22.40 12.73
CA ALA A 117 -9.39 21.01 12.29
C ALA A 117 -7.93 20.51 12.23
N GLU A 118 -6.99 21.35 11.80
CA GLU A 118 -5.55 21.03 11.83
C GLU A 118 -5.04 20.81 13.27
N ASN A 119 -5.43 21.65 14.21
CA ASN A 119 -5.05 21.51 15.63
C ASN A 119 -5.69 20.25 16.25
N PHE A 120 -6.97 20.00 15.95
CA PHE A 120 -7.64 18.78 16.37
C PHE A 120 -6.92 17.53 15.85
N ALA A 121 -6.65 17.45 14.56
CA ALA A 121 -5.93 16.31 13.95
C ALA A 121 -4.53 16.11 14.55
N SER A 122 -3.83 17.20 14.79
CA SER A 122 -2.51 17.16 15.44
C SER A 122 -2.59 16.62 16.87
N GLU A 123 -3.58 17.04 17.67
CA GLU A 123 -3.75 16.57 19.04
C GLU A 123 -4.30 15.15 19.08
N LEU A 124 -5.24 14.80 18.18
CA LEU A 124 -5.78 13.45 18.08
C LEU A 124 -4.68 12.42 17.80
N LEU A 125 -3.85 12.65 16.78
CA LEU A 125 -2.80 11.70 16.37
C LEU A 125 -1.59 11.67 17.30
N MET A 126 -1.34 12.77 17.99
CA MET A 126 -0.16 12.94 18.85
C MET A 126 -0.56 13.70 20.12
N PRO A 127 -1.31 13.09 21.06
CA PRO A 127 -1.78 13.74 22.28
C PRO A 127 -0.62 14.33 23.08
N THR A 128 -0.74 15.60 23.48
CA THR A 128 0.33 16.35 24.15
C THR A 128 0.81 15.67 25.42
N ALA A 129 -0.09 15.05 26.19
CA ALA A 129 0.26 14.33 27.41
C ALA A 129 1.17 13.13 27.12
N GLU A 130 0.85 12.32 26.10
CA GLU A 130 1.68 11.17 25.70
C GLU A 130 2.96 11.63 25.00
N LEU A 131 2.90 12.67 24.17
CA LEU A 131 4.08 13.28 23.55
C LEU A 131 5.10 13.71 24.62
N LYS A 132 4.65 14.31 25.72
CA LYS A 132 5.53 14.71 26.83
C LYS A 132 6.23 13.51 27.45
N LYS A 133 5.53 12.39 27.66
CA LYS A 133 6.14 11.15 28.19
C LYS A 133 7.20 10.61 27.23
N GLN A 134 6.88 10.53 25.95
CA GLN A 134 7.84 10.06 24.95
C GLN A 134 9.02 11.01 24.80
N ALA A 135 8.80 12.33 24.82
CA ALA A 135 9.87 13.31 24.78
C ALA A 135 10.80 13.19 26.00
N GLN A 136 10.26 12.99 27.20
CA GLN A 136 11.05 12.76 28.42
C GLN A 136 11.92 11.49 28.33
N LYS A 137 11.41 10.43 27.71
CA LYS A 137 12.13 9.16 27.50
C LYS A 137 13.40 9.35 26.65
N TYR A 138 13.36 10.23 25.65
CA TYR A 138 14.47 10.48 24.72
C TYR A 138 15.24 11.76 25.03
N ALA A 139 14.84 12.54 26.03
CA ALA A 139 15.50 13.78 26.38
C ALA A 139 16.90 13.57 27.01
N LYS A 140 17.86 14.39 26.57
CA LYS A 140 19.21 14.54 27.17
C LYS A 140 19.36 15.99 27.57
N ASN A 141 19.66 16.23 28.85
CA ASN A 141 19.79 17.59 29.43
C ASN A 141 18.54 18.46 29.18
N GLY A 142 17.33 17.87 29.20
CA GLY A 142 16.07 18.58 29.00
C GLY A 142 15.66 18.79 27.54
N TYR A 143 16.45 18.37 26.56
CA TYR A 143 16.18 18.53 25.15
C TYR A 143 16.15 17.18 24.41
N VAL A 144 15.32 17.08 23.37
CA VAL A 144 15.23 15.93 22.47
C VAL A 144 16.08 16.23 21.23
N ASP A 145 16.99 15.33 20.89
CA ASP A 145 17.76 15.41 19.65
C ASP A 145 16.93 14.94 18.43
N LEU A 146 17.44 15.13 17.21
CA LEU A 146 16.69 14.79 16.00
C LEU A 146 16.45 13.28 15.84
N ASP A 147 17.32 12.43 16.37
CA ASP A 147 17.11 10.98 16.40
C ASP A 147 15.95 10.61 17.35
N GLY A 148 15.87 11.26 18.50
CA GLY A 148 14.74 11.14 19.41
C GLY A 148 13.43 11.62 18.79
N VAL A 149 13.46 12.75 18.07
CA VAL A 149 12.28 13.24 17.32
C VAL A 149 11.81 12.21 16.29
N LEU A 150 12.75 11.55 15.58
CA LEU A 150 12.43 10.52 14.60
C LEU A 150 11.72 9.32 15.24
N LEU A 151 12.23 8.83 16.35
CA LEU A 151 11.65 7.71 17.10
C LEU A 151 10.25 8.04 17.64
N ILE A 152 10.04 9.28 18.09
CA ILE A 152 8.75 9.76 18.56
C ILE A 152 7.77 9.89 17.38
N ALA A 153 8.21 10.41 16.24
CA ALA A 153 7.39 10.53 15.05
C ALA A 153 6.91 9.15 14.56
N ASP A 154 7.82 8.16 14.55
CA ASP A 154 7.48 6.77 14.22
C ASP A 154 6.48 6.15 15.22
N TYR A 155 6.66 6.41 16.53
CA TYR A 155 5.73 5.92 17.55
C TYR A 155 4.29 6.41 17.35
N PHE A 156 4.11 7.67 16.95
CA PHE A 156 2.79 8.23 16.66
C PHE A 156 2.32 8.00 15.22
N GLY A 157 3.17 7.55 14.32
CA GLY A 157 2.86 7.42 12.89
C GLY A 157 2.56 8.77 12.24
N VAL A 158 3.32 9.80 12.58
CA VAL A 158 3.19 11.17 12.05
C VAL A 158 4.45 11.60 11.31
N SER A 159 4.37 12.72 10.56
CA SER A 159 5.54 13.24 9.87
C SER A 159 6.59 13.74 10.86
N PHE A 160 7.88 13.51 10.55
CA PHE A 160 9.00 14.03 11.34
C PHE A 160 8.85 15.54 11.61
N LEU A 161 8.49 16.31 10.60
CA LEU A 161 8.37 17.77 10.73
C LEU A 161 7.22 18.17 11.65
N SER A 162 6.06 17.49 11.59
CA SER A 162 4.94 17.75 12.51
C SER A 162 5.33 17.43 13.95
N CYS A 163 6.03 16.32 14.18
CA CYS A 163 6.54 15.94 15.50
C CYS A 163 7.56 16.97 16.02
N LEU A 164 8.53 17.37 15.18
CA LEU A 164 9.52 18.39 15.51
C LEU A 164 8.87 19.71 15.92
N TYR A 165 7.90 20.20 15.17
CA TYR A 165 7.15 21.42 15.50
C TYR A 165 6.42 21.29 16.83
N LYS A 166 5.71 20.18 17.05
CA LYS A 166 4.96 20.00 18.29
C LYS A 166 5.86 19.92 19.52
N ILE A 167 7.01 19.24 19.46
CA ILE A 167 8.01 19.22 20.52
C ILE A 167 8.62 20.62 20.75
N ALA A 168 8.91 21.37 19.67
CA ALA A 168 9.48 22.70 19.76
C ALA A 168 8.50 23.71 20.38
N TYR A 169 7.25 23.75 19.88
CA TYR A 169 6.31 24.82 20.24
C TYR A 169 5.46 24.50 21.46
N ARG A 170 5.12 23.22 21.69
CA ARG A 170 4.27 22.84 22.83
C ARG A 170 5.07 22.41 24.05
N LEU A 171 6.22 21.77 23.87
CA LEU A 171 7.04 21.27 24.98
C LEU A 171 8.28 22.12 25.24
N HIS A 172 8.71 22.94 24.30
CA HIS A 172 9.95 23.72 24.36
C HIS A 172 11.20 22.87 24.63
N MET A 173 11.22 21.63 24.06
CA MET A 173 12.27 20.64 24.29
C MET A 173 13.21 20.45 23.08
N ILE A 174 13.29 21.43 22.18
CA ILE A 174 14.30 21.49 21.11
C ILE A 174 15.31 22.57 21.45
N GLN A 175 16.60 22.23 21.34
CA GLN A 175 17.68 23.17 21.66
C GLN A 175 17.90 24.14 20.48
N GLY A 176 18.14 25.42 20.78
CA GLY A 176 18.44 26.46 19.80
C GLY A 176 17.25 27.26 19.33
N ASP A 177 17.39 27.89 18.16
CA ASP A 177 16.33 28.67 17.59
C ASP A 177 15.25 27.77 16.98
N THR A 178 14.00 28.05 17.32
CA THR A 178 12.84 27.22 16.98
C THR A 178 11.85 27.93 16.03
N ASP A 179 12.28 28.96 15.30
CA ASP A 179 11.43 29.49 14.23
C ASP A 179 11.19 28.46 13.14
N ALA A 180 10.08 28.60 12.41
CA ALA A 180 9.63 27.62 11.42
C ALA A 180 10.67 27.38 10.31
N GLU A 181 11.38 28.41 9.87
CA GLU A 181 12.39 28.29 8.81
C GLU A 181 13.60 27.49 9.28
N THR A 182 14.08 27.76 10.50
CA THR A 182 15.20 27.03 11.12
C THR A 182 14.83 25.57 11.30
N LEU A 183 13.65 25.24 11.83
CA LEU A 183 13.20 23.86 12.00
C LEU A 183 13.08 23.11 10.66
N GLN A 184 12.59 23.79 9.61
CA GLN A 184 12.55 23.18 8.26
C GLN A 184 13.95 22.91 7.70
N LYS A 185 14.90 23.85 7.90
CA LYS A 185 16.30 23.66 7.49
C LYS A 185 16.95 22.48 8.25
N LEU A 186 16.69 22.35 9.54
CA LEU A 186 17.15 21.22 10.35
C LEU A 186 16.59 19.90 9.81
N ALA A 187 15.29 19.81 9.56
CA ALA A 187 14.66 18.62 9.00
C ALA A 187 15.23 18.25 7.63
N ARG A 188 15.41 19.22 6.73
CA ARG A 188 16.02 18.98 5.39
C ARG A 188 17.45 18.47 5.50
N LYS A 189 18.25 19.03 6.43
CA LYS A 189 19.64 18.61 6.66
C LYS A 189 19.72 17.22 7.28
N TYR A 190 18.81 16.88 8.18
CA TYR A 190 18.75 15.60 8.87
C TYR A 190 18.32 14.44 7.95
N LYS A 191 17.53 14.70 6.90
CA LYS A 191 17.04 13.72 5.93
C LYS A 191 16.30 12.54 6.58
N PRO A 192 15.16 12.76 7.25
CA PRO A 192 14.47 11.74 8.05
C PRO A 192 14.17 10.44 7.29
N ALA A 193 13.76 10.53 6.02
CA ALA A 193 13.46 9.35 5.19
C ALA A 193 14.68 8.44 4.98
N VAL A 194 15.88 9.04 4.81
CA VAL A 194 17.13 8.27 4.68
C VAL A 194 17.46 7.59 6.01
N LYS A 195 17.33 8.34 7.13
CA LYS A 195 17.59 7.81 8.47
C LYS A 195 16.65 6.67 8.85
N ARG A 196 15.34 6.77 8.54
CA ARG A 196 14.39 5.68 8.76
C ARG A 196 14.79 4.43 7.98
N LYS A 197 15.17 4.58 6.70
CA LYS A 197 15.62 3.48 5.86
C LYS A 197 16.88 2.81 6.42
N GLU A 198 17.88 3.61 6.88
CA GLU A 198 19.09 3.11 7.56
C GLU A 198 18.78 2.32 8.83
N GLN A 199 17.69 2.67 9.54
CA GLN A 199 17.23 2.00 10.77
C GLN A 199 16.26 0.83 10.48
N GLY A 200 15.98 0.51 9.21
CA GLY A 200 15.02 -0.54 8.85
C GLY A 200 13.59 -0.24 9.27
N LYS A 201 13.19 1.04 9.29
CA LYS A 201 11.85 1.47 9.70
C LYS A 201 10.96 1.77 8.51
N TYR A 202 9.79 1.17 8.49
CA TYR A 202 8.81 1.22 7.41
C TYR A 202 7.44 1.62 7.94
N ASP A 203 6.54 2.04 7.05
CA ASP A 203 5.17 2.46 7.38
C ASP A 203 4.16 1.29 7.31
N THR A 204 4.62 0.05 7.40
CA THR A 204 3.80 -1.18 7.26
C THR A 204 2.54 -1.11 8.12
N VAL A 205 2.68 -0.84 9.42
CA VAL A 205 1.54 -0.74 10.36
C VAL A 205 0.53 0.32 9.93
N LEU A 206 0.97 1.43 9.35
CA LEU A 206 0.07 2.49 8.89
C LEU A 206 -0.74 2.06 7.66
N TYR A 207 -0.13 1.28 6.77
CA TYR A 207 -0.83 0.67 5.64
C TYR A 207 -1.79 -0.43 6.08
N GLU A 208 -1.39 -1.30 7.03
CA GLU A 208 -2.27 -2.30 7.63
C GLU A 208 -3.54 -1.61 8.18
N GLN A 209 -3.38 -0.54 8.96
CA GLN A 209 -4.48 0.24 9.50
C GLN A 209 -5.43 0.77 8.41
N LEU A 210 -4.88 1.24 7.30
CA LEU A 210 -5.68 1.73 6.17
C LEU A 210 -6.43 0.59 5.48
N PHE A 211 -5.74 -0.49 5.15
CA PHE A 211 -6.32 -1.62 4.41
C PHE A 211 -7.42 -2.32 5.21
N ASP A 212 -7.23 -2.51 6.52
CA ASP A 212 -8.23 -3.15 7.36
C ASP A 212 -9.47 -2.27 7.57
N ALA A 213 -9.28 -0.96 7.68
CA ALA A 213 -10.39 -0.03 7.86
C ALA A 213 -11.21 0.19 6.58
N ILE A 214 -10.55 0.21 5.41
CA ILE A 214 -11.23 0.43 4.14
C ILE A 214 -11.99 -0.82 3.68
N GLY A 215 -11.46 -2.03 3.98
CA GLY A 215 -12.10 -3.30 3.70
C GLY A 215 -12.64 -3.39 2.25
N ASP A 216 -13.92 -3.68 2.14
CA ASP A 216 -14.60 -3.88 0.85
C ASP A 216 -14.71 -2.62 -0.02
N ASN A 217 -14.57 -1.43 0.56
CA ASN A 217 -14.60 -0.16 -0.20
C ASN A 217 -13.36 0.04 -1.08
N PHE A 218 -12.39 -0.86 -0.98
CA PHE A 218 -11.17 -0.87 -1.80
C PHE A 218 -11.24 -1.85 -2.97
N LYS A 219 -12.38 -2.50 -3.18
CA LYS A 219 -12.53 -3.45 -4.29
C LYS A 219 -12.37 -2.75 -5.63
N LEU A 220 -11.52 -3.30 -6.47
CA LEU A 220 -11.46 -2.95 -7.88
C LEU A 220 -12.64 -3.63 -8.57
N GLU A 221 -13.54 -2.86 -9.18
CA GLU A 221 -14.54 -3.47 -10.04
C GLU A 221 -13.84 -4.04 -11.28
N PRO A 222 -13.93 -5.35 -11.54
CA PRO A 222 -13.24 -6.00 -12.65
C PRO A 222 -13.96 -5.71 -13.97
N THR A 223 -14.06 -4.43 -14.34
CA THR A 223 -14.58 -4.04 -15.64
C THR A 223 -13.60 -4.46 -16.73
N GLU A 224 -14.12 -4.80 -17.91
CA GLU A 224 -13.27 -5.13 -19.06
C GLU A 224 -12.23 -4.03 -19.36
N TYR A 225 -12.60 -2.78 -19.17
CA TYR A 225 -11.71 -1.63 -19.33
C TYR A 225 -10.59 -1.64 -18.29
N ALA A 226 -10.91 -1.85 -17.01
CA ALA A 226 -9.92 -1.91 -15.94
C ALA A 226 -8.93 -3.08 -16.15
N CYS A 227 -9.44 -4.26 -16.50
CA CYS A 227 -8.62 -5.43 -16.81
C CYS A 227 -7.69 -5.17 -18.00
N GLN A 228 -8.22 -4.59 -19.09
CA GLN A 228 -7.43 -4.30 -20.28
C GLN A 228 -6.35 -3.23 -20.01
N LYS A 229 -6.71 -2.17 -19.30
CA LYS A 229 -5.78 -1.11 -18.92
C LYS A 229 -4.68 -1.65 -18.00
N PHE A 230 -5.07 -2.41 -16.99
CA PHE A 230 -4.10 -3.05 -16.10
C PHE A 230 -3.16 -3.98 -16.88
N LYS A 231 -3.71 -4.85 -17.72
CA LYS A 231 -2.90 -5.78 -18.52
C LYS A 231 -1.85 -5.04 -19.35
N THR A 232 -2.22 -3.95 -20.00
CA THR A 232 -1.29 -3.12 -20.79
C THR A 232 -0.18 -2.52 -19.91
N GLU A 233 -0.55 -1.86 -18.82
CA GLU A 233 0.41 -1.26 -17.86
C GLU A 233 1.33 -2.33 -17.25
N TYR A 234 0.75 -3.43 -16.82
CA TYR A 234 1.51 -4.51 -16.21
C TYR A 234 2.48 -5.15 -17.21
N VAL A 235 2.01 -5.57 -18.37
CA VAL A 235 2.85 -6.23 -19.39
C VAL A 235 4.02 -5.33 -19.76
N PHE A 236 3.79 -4.04 -19.95
CA PHE A 236 4.85 -3.08 -20.20
C PHE A 236 5.86 -3.01 -19.04
N HIS A 237 5.39 -2.73 -17.82
CA HIS A 237 6.29 -2.53 -16.69
C HIS A 237 7.02 -3.81 -16.28
N ASP A 238 6.34 -4.96 -16.33
CA ASP A 238 6.95 -6.25 -15.99
C ASP A 238 8.01 -6.68 -17.02
N SER A 239 7.75 -6.43 -18.30
CA SER A 239 8.73 -6.63 -19.36
C SER A 239 9.98 -5.76 -19.15
N ARG A 240 9.81 -4.48 -18.82
CA ARG A 240 10.91 -3.58 -18.48
C ARG A 240 11.70 -4.03 -17.24
N LEU A 241 11.01 -4.60 -16.26
CA LEU A 241 11.64 -5.15 -15.05
C LEU A 241 12.61 -6.30 -15.37
N GLU A 242 12.25 -7.14 -16.33
CA GLU A 242 13.10 -8.24 -16.82
C GLU A 242 14.20 -7.76 -17.81
N GLY A 243 14.20 -6.50 -18.19
CA GLY A 243 15.19 -5.91 -19.09
C GLY A 243 14.82 -5.98 -20.56
N ILE A 244 13.57 -6.33 -20.88
CA ILE A 244 13.05 -6.33 -22.24
C ILE A 244 12.91 -4.87 -22.69
N ASP A 245 13.56 -4.53 -23.80
CA ASP A 245 13.49 -3.19 -24.37
C ASP A 245 12.25 -3.06 -25.26
N ILE A 246 11.20 -2.48 -24.70
CA ILE A 246 9.92 -2.21 -25.36
C ILE A 246 9.37 -0.88 -24.88
N ASP A 247 8.68 -0.16 -25.76
CA ASP A 247 7.93 1.05 -25.41
C ASP A 247 6.45 0.71 -25.11
N MET A 248 5.76 1.66 -24.46
CA MET A 248 4.36 1.48 -24.04
C MET A 248 3.41 1.31 -25.24
N GLU A 249 3.65 2.00 -26.35
CA GLU A 249 2.79 1.94 -27.54
C GLU A 249 2.86 0.56 -28.19
N THR A 250 4.06 0.01 -28.33
CA THR A 250 4.29 -1.35 -28.84
C THR A 250 3.68 -2.40 -27.92
N ALA A 251 3.88 -2.29 -26.61
CA ALA A 251 3.26 -3.20 -25.63
C ALA A 251 1.72 -3.16 -25.73
N ALA A 252 1.13 -1.96 -25.79
CA ALA A 252 -0.30 -1.78 -25.96
C ALA A 252 -0.82 -2.41 -27.27
N ALA A 253 -0.09 -2.22 -28.37
CA ALA A 253 -0.44 -2.80 -29.67
C ALA A 253 -0.44 -4.34 -29.64
N ILE A 254 0.54 -4.96 -28.97
CA ILE A 254 0.60 -6.42 -28.80
C ILE A 254 -0.59 -6.89 -27.97
N VAL A 255 -0.83 -6.31 -26.80
CA VAL A 255 -1.95 -6.66 -25.91
C VAL A 255 -3.29 -6.55 -26.62
N MET A 256 -3.51 -5.48 -27.39
CA MET A 256 -4.74 -5.28 -28.16
C MET A 256 -4.84 -6.24 -29.36
N GLY A 257 -3.74 -6.48 -30.05
CA GLY A 257 -3.70 -7.40 -31.20
C GLY A 257 -4.03 -8.84 -30.78
N LEU A 258 -3.49 -9.31 -29.68
CA LEU A 258 -3.73 -10.65 -29.14
C LEU A 258 -5.18 -10.82 -28.67
N ARG A 259 -5.80 -9.77 -28.16
CA ARG A 259 -7.22 -9.79 -27.77
C ARG A 259 -8.15 -10.21 -28.91
N PHE A 260 -7.86 -9.74 -30.15
CA PHE A 260 -8.71 -9.99 -31.31
C PHE A 260 -8.32 -11.23 -32.11
N HIS A 261 -7.04 -11.59 -32.11
CA HIS A 261 -6.50 -12.62 -32.99
C HIS A 261 -5.90 -13.82 -32.25
N LYS A 262 -5.73 -13.75 -30.94
CA LYS A 262 -5.16 -14.83 -30.10
C LYS A 262 -3.93 -15.47 -30.75
N GLN A 263 -3.90 -16.80 -30.86
CA GLN A 263 -2.77 -17.57 -31.39
C GLN A 263 -2.50 -17.35 -32.90
N ASP A 264 -3.46 -16.84 -33.65
CA ASP A 264 -3.28 -16.50 -35.07
C ASP A 264 -2.73 -15.08 -35.28
N SER A 265 -2.50 -14.36 -34.20
CA SER A 265 -1.93 -13.01 -34.25
C SER A 265 -0.57 -13.00 -34.95
N PRO A 266 -0.26 -11.98 -35.78
CA PRO A 266 1.06 -11.79 -36.32
C PRO A 266 2.18 -11.81 -35.26
N TYR A 267 1.89 -11.34 -34.05
CA TYR A 267 2.84 -11.31 -32.93
C TYR A 267 3.27 -12.70 -32.45
N CYS A 268 2.45 -13.73 -32.63
CA CYS A 268 2.82 -15.11 -32.31
C CYS A 268 3.78 -15.76 -33.32
N ARG A 269 3.98 -15.11 -34.47
CA ARG A 269 4.88 -15.57 -35.54
C ARG A 269 6.11 -14.67 -35.71
N GLU A 270 6.28 -13.72 -34.80
CA GLU A 270 7.36 -12.75 -34.85
C GLU A 270 8.69 -13.42 -34.50
N GLU A 271 9.76 -13.03 -35.17
CA GLU A 271 11.11 -13.49 -34.88
C GLU A 271 11.79 -12.67 -33.77
N ASN A 272 11.22 -11.51 -33.41
CA ASN A 272 11.74 -10.64 -32.39
C ASN A 272 11.46 -11.22 -31.00
N GLN A 273 12.51 -11.59 -30.28
CA GLN A 273 12.44 -12.18 -28.94
C GLN A 273 11.64 -11.30 -27.94
N ASN A 274 11.80 -9.99 -27.98
CA ASN A 274 11.09 -9.08 -27.09
C ASN A 274 9.56 -9.15 -27.30
N ILE A 275 9.13 -9.20 -28.56
CA ILE A 275 7.70 -9.31 -28.92
C ILE A 275 7.12 -10.64 -28.47
N ILE A 276 7.86 -11.72 -28.68
CA ILE A 276 7.48 -13.08 -28.24
C ILE A 276 7.26 -13.12 -26.72
N GLU A 277 8.17 -12.56 -25.96
CA GLU A 277 8.11 -12.56 -24.50
C GLU A 277 6.94 -11.71 -23.97
N VAL A 278 6.67 -10.57 -24.61
CA VAL A 278 5.53 -9.71 -24.30
C VAL A 278 4.20 -10.39 -24.62
N ALA A 279 4.14 -11.11 -25.75
CA ALA A 279 2.96 -11.89 -26.15
C ALA A 279 2.68 -13.02 -25.13
N GLY A 280 3.70 -13.78 -24.74
CA GLY A 280 3.57 -14.82 -23.71
C GLY A 280 3.09 -14.27 -22.37
N LEU A 281 3.61 -13.13 -21.94
CA LEU A 281 3.17 -12.48 -20.71
C LEU A 281 1.70 -12.01 -20.83
N THR A 282 1.26 -11.58 -22.01
CA THR A 282 -0.13 -11.21 -22.27
C THR A 282 -1.05 -12.41 -22.08
N PHE A 283 -0.69 -13.58 -22.58
CA PHE A 283 -1.48 -14.82 -22.39
C PHE A 283 -1.51 -15.26 -20.92
N ALA A 284 -0.41 -15.14 -20.20
CA ALA A 284 -0.38 -15.41 -18.75
C ALA A 284 -1.38 -14.53 -18.00
N TYR A 285 -1.51 -13.25 -18.38
CA TYR A 285 -2.50 -12.36 -17.76
C TYR A 285 -3.93 -12.60 -18.21
N ASP A 286 -4.16 -13.04 -19.46
CA ASP A 286 -5.49 -13.49 -19.88
C ASP A 286 -5.95 -14.66 -19.00
N TYR A 287 -5.07 -15.62 -18.76
CA TYR A 287 -5.33 -16.72 -17.84
C TYR A 287 -5.62 -16.25 -16.41
N ALA A 288 -4.74 -15.41 -15.85
CA ALA A 288 -4.88 -14.91 -14.48
C ALA A 288 -6.23 -14.22 -14.24
N PHE A 289 -6.75 -13.49 -15.23
CA PHE A 289 -8.06 -12.83 -15.12
C PHE A 289 -9.24 -13.78 -15.35
N SER A 290 -9.10 -14.81 -16.19
CA SER A 290 -10.19 -15.74 -16.47
C SER A 290 -10.47 -16.71 -15.32
N GLU A 291 -9.46 -17.05 -14.53
CA GLU A 291 -9.53 -18.09 -13.51
C GLU A 291 -9.65 -17.56 -12.06
N VAL A 292 -9.89 -16.26 -11.88
CA VAL A 292 -10.02 -15.65 -10.56
C VAL A 292 -11.15 -16.26 -9.71
N GLU A 293 -12.26 -16.66 -10.35
CA GLU A 293 -13.40 -17.28 -9.66
C GLU A 293 -13.14 -18.74 -9.27
N SER A 294 -12.18 -19.40 -9.91
CA SER A 294 -11.84 -20.80 -9.68
C SER A 294 -11.07 -20.96 -8.35
N GLU A 295 -10.93 -22.21 -7.89
CA GLU A 295 -10.05 -22.54 -6.75
C GLU A 295 -8.58 -22.40 -7.18
N ILE A 296 -7.86 -21.46 -6.59
CA ILE A 296 -6.45 -21.21 -6.92
C ILE A 296 -5.54 -22.17 -6.20
N SER A 297 -4.61 -22.77 -6.93
CA SER A 297 -3.62 -23.72 -6.44
C SER A 297 -2.25 -23.51 -7.07
N ILE A 298 -1.27 -24.29 -6.65
CA ILE A 298 0.07 -24.25 -7.25
C ILE A 298 0.10 -24.65 -8.73
N TYR A 299 -0.93 -25.36 -9.21
CA TYR A 299 -1.05 -25.72 -10.63
C TYR A 299 -1.29 -24.49 -11.51
N ASP A 300 -1.92 -23.44 -10.97
CA ASP A 300 -2.11 -22.19 -11.69
C ASP A 300 -0.78 -21.48 -11.93
N ALA A 301 0.16 -21.56 -10.99
CA ALA A 301 1.52 -21.04 -11.19
C ALA A 301 2.25 -21.79 -12.31
N LYS A 302 2.04 -23.11 -12.44
CA LYS A 302 2.58 -23.89 -13.57
C LYS A 302 1.95 -23.46 -14.89
N HIS A 303 0.63 -23.28 -14.89
CA HIS A 303 -0.10 -22.90 -16.07
C HIS A 303 0.25 -21.48 -16.52
N LEU A 304 0.43 -20.52 -15.59
CA LEU A 304 0.93 -19.20 -15.90
C LEU A 304 2.31 -19.25 -16.58
N ASN A 305 3.20 -20.12 -16.09
CA ASN A 305 4.51 -20.32 -16.72
C ASN A 305 4.40 -20.99 -18.09
N GLU A 306 3.47 -21.92 -18.27
CA GLU A 306 3.17 -22.53 -19.57
C GLU A 306 2.66 -21.47 -20.56
N GLN A 307 1.72 -20.61 -20.18
CA GLN A 307 1.23 -19.53 -21.03
C GLN A 307 2.35 -18.55 -21.40
N LEU A 308 3.23 -18.22 -20.46
CA LEU A 308 4.38 -17.35 -20.69
C LEU A 308 5.30 -17.88 -21.82
N PHE A 309 5.42 -19.20 -21.97
CA PHE A 309 6.24 -19.84 -22.99
C PHE A 309 5.47 -20.28 -24.23
N SER A 310 4.13 -20.09 -24.27
CA SER A 310 3.27 -20.58 -25.37
C SER A 310 3.63 -20.03 -26.75
N THR A 311 4.22 -18.84 -26.79
CA THR A 311 4.71 -18.18 -28.03
C THR A 311 6.20 -18.33 -28.25
N ALA A 312 6.95 -18.90 -27.31
CA ALA A 312 8.39 -19.04 -27.38
C ALA A 312 8.81 -20.13 -28.40
N PRO A 313 10.03 -20.06 -28.94
CA PRO A 313 10.59 -21.10 -29.83
C PRO A 313 10.72 -22.49 -29.16
N CYS A 314 10.68 -22.52 -27.83
CA CYS A 314 10.78 -23.75 -27.02
C CYS A 314 9.61 -23.79 -25.99
N PRO A 315 8.36 -23.95 -26.43
CA PRO A 315 7.19 -23.93 -25.56
C PRO A 315 7.20 -25.07 -24.54
N GLU A 316 7.94 -26.14 -24.80
CA GLU A 316 8.13 -27.27 -23.88
C GLU A 316 8.85 -26.91 -22.57
N TYR A 317 9.45 -25.73 -22.46
CA TYR A 317 10.05 -25.23 -21.22
C TYR A 317 8.99 -24.71 -20.24
N GLY A 318 7.85 -24.29 -20.76
CA GLY A 318 6.74 -23.76 -19.94
C GLY A 318 6.13 -24.82 -19.02
N GLY A 319 5.73 -24.43 -17.83
CA GLY A 319 5.02 -25.26 -16.86
C GLY A 319 5.84 -26.39 -16.24
N ARG A 320 7.14 -26.52 -16.57
CA ARG A 320 8.00 -27.61 -16.07
C ARG A 320 9.00 -27.09 -15.04
N TYR A 321 9.18 -27.89 -14.00
CA TYR A 321 10.22 -27.61 -13.02
C TYR A 321 11.60 -27.84 -13.66
N ARG A 322 12.57 -27.03 -13.23
CA ARG A 322 13.97 -27.20 -13.66
C ARG A 322 14.54 -28.54 -13.15
N GLU A 323 15.41 -29.11 -13.96
CA GLU A 323 16.08 -30.40 -13.71
C GLU A 323 17.56 -30.25 -13.31
N SER A 324 17.97 -29.00 -13.02
CA SER A 324 19.34 -28.67 -12.60
C SER A 324 19.35 -27.53 -11.62
N ASN A 325 20.41 -27.42 -10.84
CA ASN A 325 20.61 -26.26 -9.96
C ASN A 325 20.94 -25.03 -10.79
N THR A 326 20.45 -23.89 -10.35
CA THR A 326 20.64 -22.60 -11.01
C THR A 326 21.06 -21.56 -9.99
N LEU A 327 21.68 -20.47 -10.48
CA LEU A 327 22.03 -19.30 -9.68
C LEU A 327 21.21 -18.12 -10.16
N VAL A 328 20.61 -17.40 -9.23
CA VAL A 328 19.92 -16.15 -9.53
C VAL A 328 20.92 -15.00 -9.44
N LEU A 329 21.18 -14.34 -10.57
CA LEU A 329 22.13 -13.23 -10.64
C LEU A 329 21.66 -12.08 -9.71
N GLY A 330 22.54 -11.70 -8.78
CA GLY A 330 22.28 -10.63 -7.81
C GLY A 330 21.52 -11.05 -6.55
N ALA A 331 21.01 -12.29 -6.46
CA ALA A 331 20.43 -12.83 -5.23
C ALA A 331 21.54 -13.12 -4.19
N LYS A 332 21.16 -13.05 -2.92
CA LYS A 332 22.03 -13.38 -1.77
C LYS A 332 21.72 -14.74 -1.16
N PHE A 333 20.80 -15.48 -1.76
CA PHE A 333 20.45 -16.85 -1.37
C PHE A 333 20.89 -17.85 -2.45
N GLU A 334 21.09 -19.09 -2.04
CA GLU A 334 21.21 -20.22 -2.97
C GLU A 334 19.80 -20.72 -3.27
N THR A 335 19.50 -20.92 -4.56
CA THR A 335 18.23 -21.54 -4.95
C THR A 335 18.14 -22.95 -4.39
N ILE A 336 16.92 -23.40 -4.09
CA ILE A 336 16.68 -24.75 -3.57
C ILE A 336 17.23 -25.80 -4.56
N ASP A 337 17.82 -26.88 -4.03
CA ASP A 337 18.26 -28.01 -4.85
C ASP A 337 17.07 -28.51 -5.70
N TYR A 338 17.27 -28.66 -7.00
CA TYR A 338 16.19 -29.00 -7.93
C TYR A 338 15.42 -30.27 -7.55
N ARG A 339 16.07 -31.23 -6.88
CA ARG A 339 15.45 -32.47 -6.40
C ARG A 339 14.42 -32.25 -5.29
N LYS A 340 14.52 -31.13 -4.57
CA LYS A 340 13.59 -30.76 -3.49
C LYS A 340 12.43 -29.89 -3.99
N ILE A 341 12.47 -29.40 -5.23
CA ILE A 341 11.42 -28.53 -5.77
C ILE A 341 10.02 -29.16 -5.64
N PRO A 342 9.79 -30.44 -5.99
CA PRO A 342 8.45 -31.01 -5.85
C PRO A 342 7.93 -31.02 -4.40
N GLU A 343 8.80 -31.24 -3.43
CA GLU A 343 8.45 -31.21 -2.01
C GLU A 343 8.12 -29.78 -1.53
N GLU A 344 8.95 -28.82 -1.89
CA GLU A 344 8.75 -27.41 -1.52
C GLU A 344 7.49 -26.83 -2.16
N MET A 345 7.22 -27.16 -3.42
CA MET A 345 6.02 -26.73 -4.12
C MET A 345 4.76 -27.42 -3.55
N TYR A 346 4.86 -28.63 -3.03
CA TYR A 346 3.77 -29.27 -2.29
C TYR A 346 3.45 -28.58 -0.96
N PHE A 347 4.48 -28.15 -0.21
CA PHE A 347 4.26 -27.38 1.01
C PHE A 347 3.68 -25.99 0.69
N LEU A 348 4.14 -25.38 -0.37
CA LEU A 348 3.59 -24.09 -0.83
C LEU A 348 2.11 -24.22 -1.26
N ASP A 349 1.73 -25.31 -1.94
CA ASP A 349 0.34 -25.60 -2.28
C ASP A 349 -0.56 -25.69 -1.04
N LYS A 350 -0.07 -26.28 0.04
CA LYS A 350 -0.82 -26.30 1.31
C LYS A 350 -1.02 -24.90 1.90
N GLU A 351 -0.02 -24.04 1.81
CA GLU A 351 -0.15 -22.65 2.27
C GLU A 351 -1.16 -21.86 1.42
N ILE A 352 -1.13 -22.09 0.10
CA ILE A 352 -2.10 -21.48 -0.83
C ILE A 352 -3.52 -21.96 -0.49
N LYS A 353 -3.73 -23.26 -0.29
CA LYS A 353 -5.03 -23.82 0.10
C LYS A 353 -5.53 -23.23 1.42
N THR A 354 -4.66 -23.18 2.43
CA THR A 354 -5.02 -22.54 3.70
C THR A 354 -5.42 -21.07 3.49
N LEU A 355 -4.71 -20.34 2.65
CA LEU A 355 -5.08 -18.96 2.33
C LEU A 355 -6.44 -18.91 1.62
N MET A 356 -6.73 -19.83 0.69
CA MET A 356 -8.00 -19.88 -0.02
C MET A 356 -9.17 -20.30 0.88
N ASP A 357 -8.94 -21.12 1.89
CA ASP A 357 -9.96 -21.48 2.87
C ASP A 357 -10.31 -20.32 3.82
N GLU A 358 -9.36 -19.40 4.08
CA GLU A 358 -9.50 -18.32 5.06
C GLU A 358 -9.66 -16.93 4.42
N TYR A 359 -9.61 -16.78 3.08
CA TYR A 359 -9.38 -15.50 2.42
C TYR A 359 -10.46 -14.44 2.69
N GLU A 360 -11.71 -14.84 2.92
CA GLU A 360 -12.80 -13.92 3.23
C GLU A 360 -12.80 -13.47 4.70
N GLU A 361 -12.32 -14.32 5.61
CA GLU A 361 -12.33 -14.08 7.05
C GLU A 361 -11.13 -13.25 7.53
N LEU A 362 -10.02 -13.29 6.80
CA LEU A 362 -8.82 -12.56 7.17
C LEU A 362 -9.02 -11.04 7.06
N PRO A 363 -8.42 -10.23 7.98
CA PRO A 363 -8.22 -8.82 7.73
C PRO A 363 -7.53 -8.61 6.37
N LEU A 364 -7.90 -7.55 5.65
CA LEU A 364 -7.40 -7.35 4.29
C LEU A 364 -5.88 -7.21 4.26
N SER A 365 -5.30 -6.52 5.24
CA SER A 365 -3.84 -6.40 5.39
C SER A 365 -3.18 -7.77 5.52
N LYS A 366 -3.72 -8.66 6.35
CA LYS A 366 -3.16 -10.00 6.60
C LYS A 366 -3.28 -10.92 5.39
N TYR A 367 -4.36 -10.78 4.63
CA TYR A 367 -4.48 -11.46 3.35
C TYR A 367 -3.35 -11.03 2.39
N VAL A 368 -3.16 -9.72 2.21
CA VAL A 368 -2.12 -9.16 1.34
C VAL A 368 -0.72 -9.60 1.80
N GLU A 369 -0.44 -9.57 3.11
CA GLU A 369 0.84 -10.03 3.65
C GLU A 369 1.11 -11.51 3.33
N ARG A 370 0.10 -12.38 3.47
CA ARG A 370 0.24 -13.80 3.09
C ARG A 370 0.50 -13.99 1.59
N VAL A 371 -0.18 -13.22 0.74
CA VAL A 371 0.11 -13.22 -0.71
C VAL A 371 1.57 -12.84 -0.97
N ILE A 372 2.09 -11.84 -0.27
CA ILE A 372 3.49 -11.40 -0.40
C ILE A 372 4.46 -12.47 0.10
N GLN A 373 4.15 -13.18 1.17
CA GLN A 373 4.96 -14.30 1.67
C GLN A 373 5.00 -15.45 0.65
N ILE A 374 3.87 -15.81 0.06
CA ILE A 374 3.78 -16.82 -1.02
C ILE A 374 4.62 -16.36 -2.22
N HIS A 375 4.47 -15.10 -2.63
CA HIS A 375 5.28 -14.50 -3.69
C HIS A 375 6.79 -14.64 -3.42
N HIS A 376 7.24 -14.21 -2.24
CA HIS A 376 8.65 -14.30 -1.86
C HIS A 376 9.14 -15.76 -1.85
N ARG A 377 8.37 -16.68 -1.25
CA ARG A 377 8.73 -18.10 -1.20
C ARG A 377 8.87 -18.73 -2.59
N MET A 378 7.97 -18.39 -3.53
CA MET A 378 8.10 -18.82 -4.93
C MET A 378 9.40 -18.28 -5.56
N THR A 379 9.78 -17.06 -5.25
CA THR A 379 11.03 -16.44 -5.73
C THR A 379 12.24 -17.22 -5.23
N VAL A 380 12.25 -17.66 -3.96
CA VAL A 380 13.33 -18.44 -3.34
C VAL A 380 13.39 -19.87 -3.90
N ILE A 381 12.24 -20.55 -4.05
CA ILE A 381 12.18 -21.91 -4.63
C ILE A 381 12.72 -21.88 -6.06
N HIS A 382 12.39 -20.84 -6.83
CA HIS A 382 12.85 -20.64 -8.21
C HIS A 382 12.63 -21.89 -9.06
N ALA A 383 11.39 -22.36 -9.07
CA ALA A 383 11.04 -23.73 -9.48
C ALA A 383 11.18 -23.97 -10.98
N PHE A 384 11.02 -22.97 -11.82
CA PHE A 384 10.98 -23.11 -13.28
C PHE A 384 12.35 -22.90 -13.91
N ARG A 385 12.50 -23.41 -15.13
CA ARG A 385 13.74 -23.26 -15.91
C ARG A 385 14.03 -21.78 -16.22
N ASP A 386 12.99 -21.03 -16.57
CA ASP A 386 13.03 -19.59 -16.82
C ASP A 386 11.65 -18.97 -16.54
N GLY A 387 11.55 -17.62 -16.57
CA GLY A 387 10.31 -16.89 -16.35
C GLY A 387 9.85 -16.88 -14.88
N ASN A 388 10.68 -17.29 -13.93
CA ASN A 388 10.28 -17.37 -12.51
C ASN A 388 9.77 -16.04 -11.96
N GLY A 389 10.44 -14.92 -12.22
CA GLY A 389 10.02 -13.60 -11.77
C GLY A 389 8.64 -13.21 -12.29
N ARG A 390 8.44 -13.33 -13.60
CA ARG A 390 7.16 -13.03 -14.29
C ARG A 390 6.04 -13.92 -13.77
N THR A 391 6.26 -15.22 -13.70
CA THR A 391 5.30 -16.19 -13.17
C THR A 391 4.91 -15.87 -11.73
N THR A 392 5.88 -15.60 -10.88
CA THR A 392 5.64 -15.35 -9.44
C THR A 392 4.86 -14.06 -9.23
N ARG A 393 5.15 -12.99 -9.98
CA ARG A 393 4.39 -11.73 -9.92
C ARG A 393 2.99 -11.90 -10.49
N ALA A 394 2.82 -12.61 -11.59
CA ALA A 394 1.50 -12.91 -12.15
C ALA A 394 0.64 -13.74 -11.19
N PHE A 395 1.23 -14.74 -10.53
CA PHE A 395 0.54 -15.56 -9.55
C PHE A 395 0.14 -14.76 -8.30
N ALA A 396 1.01 -13.89 -7.80
CA ALA A 396 0.67 -12.99 -6.70
C ALA A 396 -0.51 -12.08 -7.07
N ASN A 397 -0.53 -11.55 -8.30
CA ASN A 397 -1.65 -10.75 -8.80
C ASN A 397 -2.94 -11.55 -8.94
N MET A 398 -2.87 -12.82 -9.35
CA MET A 398 -4.02 -13.71 -9.37
C MET A 398 -4.62 -13.90 -7.96
N LEU A 399 -3.77 -14.11 -6.95
CA LEU A 399 -4.22 -14.16 -5.56
C LEU A 399 -4.83 -12.83 -5.08
N LEU A 400 -4.23 -11.67 -5.40
CA LEU A 400 -4.80 -10.36 -5.04
C LEU A 400 -6.18 -10.16 -5.68
N LEU A 401 -6.32 -10.49 -6.96
CA LEU A 401 -7.57 -10.40 -7.71
C LEU A 401 -8.67 -11.28 -7.12
N LYS A 402 -8.35 -12.46 -6.55
CA LYS A 402 -9.32 -13.35 -5.89
C LYS A 402 -10.13 -12.61 -4.82
N ARG A 403 -9.53 -11.64 -4.17
CA ARG A 403 -10.21 -10.80 -3.17
C ARG A 403 -10.56 -9.41 -3.71
N ASN A 404 -10.59 -9.23 -5.03
CA ASN A 404 -10.82 -7.95 -5.71
C ASN A 404 -9.84 -6.83 -5.31
N VAL A 405 -8.67 -7.19 -4.77
CA VAL A 405 -7.61 -6.22 -4.48
C VAL A 405 -6.93 -5.84 -5.79
N SER A 406 -6.66 -4.56 -5.96
CA SER A 406 -5.96 -4.07 -7.15
C SER A 406 -4.61 -4.77 -7.29
N PRO A 407 -4.33 -5.36 -8.46
CA PRO A 407 -3.07 -6.05 -8.69
C PRO A 407 -1.89 -5.08 -8.68
N VAL A 408 -0.69 -5.60 -8.45
CA VAL A 408 0.54 -4.80 -8.36
C VAL A 408 1.33 -4.82 -9.65
N PHE A 409 1.99 -3.71 -9.97
CA PHE A 409 3.10 -3.65 -10.91
C PHE A 409 4.19 -2.70 -10.38
N PHE A 410 5.44 -3.02 -10.67
CA PHE A 410 6.58 -2.22 -10.26
C PHE A 410 7.13 -1.48 -11.48
N ARG A 411 7.17 -0.15 -11.41
CA ARG A 411 7.75 0.68 -12.47
C ARG A 411 9.27 0.51 -12.52
N ASP A 412 9.87 0.82 -13.64
CA ASP A 412 11.32 0.71 -13.84
C ASP A 412 12.13 1.44 -12.76
N LYS A 413 11.69 2.64 -12.36
CA LYS A 413 12.29 3.40 -11.25
C LYS A 413 12.17 2.76 -9.87
N GLU A 414 11.28 1.78 -9.70
CA GLU A 414 11.01 1.05 -8.45
C GLU A 414 11.72 -0.30 -8.40
N LYS A 415 12.36 -0.71 -9.51
CA LYS A 415 13.04 -1.99 -9.69
C LYS A 415 14.08 -2.27 -8.60
N ASP A 416 14.96 -1.31 -8.36
CA ASP A 416 16.05 -1.49 -7.39
C ASP A 416 15.52 -1.60 -5.96
N GLU A 417 14.49 -0.82 -5.61
CA GLU A 417 13.87 -0.90 -4.29
C GLU A 417 13.09 -2.21 -4.09
N TYR A 418 12.42 -2.71 -5.12
CA TYR A 418 11.75 -4.01 -5.09
C TYR A 418 12.75 -5.15 -4.91
N LYS A 419 13.86 -5.15 -5.67
CA LYS A 419 14.93 -6.15 -5.55
C LYS A 419 15.63 -6.09 -4.19
N GLU A 420 15.86 -4.89 -3.66
CA GLU A 420 16.43 -4.75 -2.31
C GLU A 420 15.47 -5.24 -1.23
N ALA A 421 14.15 -5.02 -1.38
CA ALA A 421 13.13 -5.53 -0.45
C ALA A 421 13.11 -7.07 -0.42
N LEU A 422 13.18 -7.73 -1.58
CA LEU A 422 13.31 -9.18 -1.66
C LEU A 422 14.59 -9.67 -0.96
N LYS A 423 15.71 -9.03 -1.24
CA LYS A 423 17.00 -9.37 -0.63
C LYS A 423 17.00 -9.20 0.90
N VAL A 424 16.34 -8.17 1.43
CA VAL A 424 16.18 -8.00 2.90
C VAL A 424 15.37 -9.15 3.47
N ALA A 425 14.26 -9.53 2.82
CA ALA A 425 13.45 -10.68 3.23
C ALA A 425 14.26 -11.99 3.19
N ASP A 426 15.06 -12.21 2.15
CA ASP A 426 15.96 -13.38 2.03
C ASP A 426 16.95 -13.49 3.19
N LEU A 427 17.59 -12.38 3.57
CA LEU A 427 18.70 -12.38 4.52
C LEU A 427 18.26 -12.37 5.97
N SER A 428 17.17 -11.69 6.28
CA SER A 428 16.75 -11.42 7.65
C SER A 428 15.44 -12.09 8.05
N GLY A 429 14.66 -12.55 7.09
CA GLY A 429 13.28 -13.00 7.31
C GLY A 429 12.32 -11.85 7.68
N GLN A 430 12.75 -10.59 7.52
CA GLN A 430 11.92 -9.41 7.80
C GLN A 430 11.24 -8.93 6.54
N TYR A 431 9.93 -8.83 6.57
CA TYR A 431 9.09 -8.54 5.41
C TYR A 431 8.64 -7.07 5.32
N ASP A 432 8.86 -6.24 6.36
CA ASP A 432 8.31 -4.89 6.43
C ASP A 432 8.59 -4.03 5.19
N MET A 433 9.82 -4.10 4.66
CA MET A 433 10.17 -3.39 3.44
C MET A 433 9.39 -3.89 2.22
N LEU A 434 9.19 -5.21 2.12
CA LEU A 434 8.47 -5.83 1.03
C LEU A 434 6.96 -5.55 1.13
N TYR A 435 6.40 -5.63 2.34
CA TYR A 435 5.01 -5.28 2.61
C TYR A 435 4.71 -3.83 2.24
N GLU A 436 5.51 -2.88 2.74
CA GLU A 436 5.33 -1.47 2.40
C GLU A 436 5.39 -1.23 0.88
N ARG A 437 6.28 -1.94 0.18
CA ARG A 437 6.43 -1.84 -1.27
C ARG A 437 5.17 -2.31 -2.00
N PHE A 438 4.61 -3.44 -1.60
CA PHE A 438 3.37 -3.97 -2.16
C PHE A 438 2.16 -3.09 -1.84
N PHE A 439 1.97 -2.67 -0.60
CA PHE A 439 0.88 -1.77 -0.22
C PHE A 439 0.91 -0.47 -1.05
N LYS A 440 2.07 0.14 -1.22
CA LYS A 440 2.24 1.32 -2.08
C LYS A 440 1.90 1.03 -3.54
N SER A 441 2.31 -0.12 -4.06
CA SER A 441 2.02 -0.50 -5.43
C SER A 441 0.53 -0.77 -5.63
N ILE A 442 -0.15 -1.44 -4.69
CA ILE A 442 -1.60 -1.65 -4.72
C ILE A 442 -2.34 -0.31 -4.77
N LEU A 443 -2.01 0.64 -3.90
CA LEU A 443 -2.61 1.98 -3.91
C LEU A 443 -2.35 2.73 -5.22
N SER A 444 -1.13 2.64 -5.74
CA SER A 444 -0.75 3.29 -7.00
C SER A 444 -1.47 2.71 -8.20
N SER A 445 -1.64 1.37 -8.27
CA SER A 445 -2.37 0.71 -9.33
C SER A 445 -3.89 0.97 -9.22
N PHE A 446 -4.43 0.95 -8.01
CA PHE A 446 -5.82 1.34 -7.76
C PHE A 446 -6.10 2.76 -8.28
N ALA A 447 -5.20 3.72 -7.99
CA ALA A 447 -5.31 5.07 -8.53
C ALA A 447 -5.30 5.12 -10.08
N ALA A 448 -4.49 4.26 -10.69
CA ALA A 448 -4.34 4.23 -12.14
C ALA A 448 -5.50 3.54 -12.85
N LEU A 449 -6.11 2.52 -12.23
CA LEU A 449 -7.10 1.65 -12.84
C LEU A 449 -8.54 2.09 -12.59
N SER A 450 -8.81 2.71 -11.45
CA SER A 450 -10.14 3.19 -11.11
C SER A 450 -10.55 4.33 -12.06
N ASP A 451 -11.76 4.24 -12.60
CA ASP A 451 -12.34 5.31 -13.41
C ASP A 451 -12.99 6.35 -12.49
N PHE A 452 -12.20 7.32 -12.07
CA PHE A 452 -12.68 8.44 -11.24
C PHE A 452 -13.28 9.56 -12.10
N ARG A 453 -14.16 9.23 -13.05
CA ARG A 453 -14.94 10.25 -13.73
C ARG A 453 -15.94 10.83 -12.73
N MET A 454 -15.64 12.04 -12.26
CA MET A 454 -16.63 12.94 -11.66
C MET A 454 -17.23 13.83 -12.73
#